data_312ff3cc2a810a35ead3fcb86a519e4d
#
_entry.id   312ff3cc2a810a35ead3fcb86a519e4d
#
_cell.length_a   1.000
_cell.length_b   1.000
_cell.length_c   1.000
_cell.angle_alpha   90.00
_cell.angle_beta   90.00
_cell.angle_gamma   90.00
#
_symmetry.space_group_name_H-M   'P 1'
#
loop_
_entity.id
_entity.type
_entity.pdbx_description
1 polymer ?
#
loop_
_entity_poly.entity_id
_entity_poly.type
_entity_poly.pdbx_seq_one_letter_code
_entity_poly.pdbx_strand_id
1 'polypeptide(L)'
;MPENINIKLLIKRILSLLSIGYVGLMAFLAFASLYYDVKIVSQTSFIILEIFLGLLFGGTMIYTRKQILTSIAGLFGLLFYLPVVVLYYSTENLILLIPLGIVSVLVFFFSGAGEGIKTILGTIYLLLYIICILLYYLYISIFAGNTIETVTYESVSPSQTYRCYVLDITDSSEGTTKVVIEPNTYDIDYGSIKFVEKGYKRIVYNVRKNKLNIIPEWTTDSEDGDILTIDGEVRFRASDAVKEDPAYRYFAAENRRYRFLH
;
A
#
# COMPACT_ATOMS: atom_id res chain seq x y z
N MET A 1 -52.08 17.58 4.66
CA MET A 1 -51.92 16.12 4.83
C MET A 1 -50.44 15.84 4.90
N PRO A 2 -49.92 15.23 5.94
CA PRO A 2 -48.50 14.86 5.95
C PRO A 2 -48.30 13.78 4.90
N GLU A 3 -47.37 14.06 3.96
CA GLU A 3 -46.91 13.07 2.99
C GLU A 3 -46.49 11.80 3.71
N ASN A 4 -47.15 10.69 3.43
CA ASN A 4 -46.75 9.38 3.90
C ASN A 4 -45.32 9.10 3.36
N ILE A 5 -44.30 9.46 4.12
CA ILE A 5 -42.90 9.19 3.79
C ILE A 5 -42.80 7.68 3.66
N ASN A 6 -42.54 7.22 2.45
CA ASN A 6 -42.36 5.80 2.20
C ASN A 6 -41.04 5.36 2.88
N ILE A 7 -41.16 4.85 4.08
CA ILE A 7 -40.03 4.42 4.93
C ILE A 7 -39.06 3.51 4.16
N LYS A 8 -39.58 2.62 3.31
CA LYS A 8 -38.72 1.74 2.49
C LYS A 8 -37.86 2.53 1.50
N LEU A 9 -38.37 3.62 0.96
CA LEU A 9 -37.64 4.49 0.02
C LEU A 9 -36.59 5.31 0.78
N LEU A 10 -36.92 5.78 1.98
CA LEU A 10 -35.98 6.49 2.86
C LEU A 10 -34.79 5.58 3.25
N ILE A 11 -35.09 4.33 3.69
CA ILE A 11 -34.06 3.35 4.01
C ILE A 11 -33.15 3.08 2.81
N LYS A 12 -33.71 2.91 1.60
CA LYS A 12 -32.90 2.70 0.40
C LYS A 12 -32.01 3.90 0.07
N ARG A 13 -32.46 5.12 0.29
CA ARG A 13 -31.65 6.33 0.11
C ARG A 13 -30.51 6.39 1.11
N ILE A 14 -30.77 6.09 2.39
CA ILE A 14 -29.74 6.06 3.43
C ILE A 14 -28.71 4.97 3.13
N LEU A 15 -29.15 3.76 2.81
CA LEU A 15 -28.25 2.66 2.46
C LEU A 15 -27.45 2.95 1.19
N SER A 16 -27.97 3.75 0.25
CA SER A 16 -27.22 4.14 -0.95
C SER A 16 -25.98 5.00 -0.64
N LEU A 17 -25.92 5.63 0.53
CA LEU A 17 -24.72 6.37 0.96
C LEU A 17 -23.52 5.43 1.19
N LEU A 18 -23.74 4.16 1.53
CA LEU A 18 -22.67 3.17 1.65
C LEU A 18 -21.92 2.94 0.32
N SER A 19 -22.58 3.21 -0.81
CA SER A 19 -21.91 3.14 -2.11
C SER A 19 -20.80 4.18 -2.27
N ILE A 20 -20.96 5.36 -1.65
CA ILE A 20 -19.91 6.38 -1.59
C ILE A 20 -18.76 5.89 -0.70
N GLY A 21 -19.09 5.22 0.42
CA GLY A 21 -18.09 4.58 1.29
C GLY A 21 -17.22 3.56 0.56
N TYR A 22 -17.81 2.77 -0.35
CA TYR A 22 -17.07 1.82 -1.17
C TYR A 22 -16.09 2.50 -2.12
N VAL A 23 -16.53 3.53 -2.85
CA VAL A 23 -15.64 4.31 -3.72
C VAL A 23 -14.57 5.04 -2.89
N GLY A 24 -14.96 5.57 -1.71
CA GLY A 24 -14.03 6.17 -0.77
C GLY A 24 -12.96 5.21 -0.27
N LEU A 25 -13.31 3.95 0.00
CA LEU A 25 -12.36 2.89 0.37
C LEU A 25 -11.33 2.65 -0.75
N MET A 26 -11.78 2.55 -2.00
CA MET A 26 -10.87 2.39 -3.14
C MET A 26 -9.92 3.59 -3.28
N ALA A 27 -10.45 4.81 -3.19
CA ALA A 27 -9.66 6.03 -3.26
C ALA A 27 -8.66 6.11 -2.08
N PHE A 28 -9.08 5.72 -0.88
CA PHE A 28 -8.21 5.66 0.29
C PHE A 28 -7.08 4.65 0.10
N LEU A 29 -7.38 3.42 -0.36
CA LEU A 29 -6.36 2.41 -0.64
C LEU A 29 -5.35 2.91 -1.69
N ALA A 30 -5.83 3.49 -2.79
CA ALA A 30 -4.97 4.04 -3.81
C ALA A 30 -4.07 5.17 -3.28
N PHE A 31 -4.62 6.06 -2.44
CA PHE A 31 -3.86 7.13 -1.82
C PHE A 31 -2.88 6.59 -0.76
N ALA A 32 -3.32 5.68 0.08
CA ALA A 32 -2.49 5.07 1.12
C ALA A 32 -1.27 4.36 0.52
N SER A 33 -1.41 3.71 -0.66
CA SER A 33 -0.30 3.03 -1.33
C SER A 33 0.84 3.95 -1.77
N LEU A 34 0.63 5.26 -1.83
CA LEU A 34 1.71 6.21 -2.13
C LEU A 34 2.67 6.36 -0.94
N TYR A 35 2.17 6.18 0.29
CA TYR A 35 2.91 6.41 1.52
C TYR A 35 3.17 5.13 2.33
N TYR A 36 2.35 4.09 2.14
CA TYR A 36 2.39 2.88 2.94
C TYR A 36 2.38 1.63 2.06
N ASP A 37 3.16 0.64 2.47
CA ASP A 37 3.02 -0.74 2.00
C ASP A 37 2.05 -1.48 2.92
N VAL A 38 1.13 -2.23 2.33
CA VAL A 38 0.16 -3.03 3.08
C VAL A 38 0.70 -4.45 3.24
N LYS A 39 0.86 -4.89 4.49
CA LYS A 39 1.21 -6.27 4.81
C LYS A 39 0.04 -6.97 5.50
N ILE A 40 -0.32 -8.15 5.02
CA ILE A 40 -1.35 -9.00 5.62
C ILE A 40 -0.69 -9.82 6.73
N VAL A 41 -1.02 -9.52 8.00
CA VAL A 41 -0.45 -10.20 9.17
C VAL A 41 -1.16 -11.53 9.41
N SER A 42 -2.48 -11.55 9.33
CA SER A 42 -3.31 -12.74 9.54
C SER A 42 -4.23 -12.96 8.35
N GLN A 43 -3.88 -13.91 7.48
CA GLN A 43 -4.67 -14.21 6.29
C GLN A 43 -6.12 -14.60 6.63
N THR A 44 -6.32 -15.44 7.64
CA THR A 44 -7.66 -15.92 8.01
C THR A 44 -8.56 -14.78 8.48
N SER A 45 -8.07 -13.94 9.39
CA SER A 45 -8.83 -12.79 9.90
C SER A 45 -9.11 -11.78 8.79
N PHE A 46 -8.16 -11.59 7.89
CA PHE A 46 -8.28 -10.70 6.75
C PHE A 46 -9.35 -11.18 5.76
N ILE A 47 -9.34 -12.45 5.38
CA ILE A 47 -10.35 -13.04 4.49
C ILE A 47 -11.76 -12.91 5.09
N ILE A 48 -11.91 -13.14 6.40
CA ILE A 48 -13.21 -12.98 7.08
C ILE A 48 -13.68 -11.52 6.99
N LEU A 49 -12.77 -10.57 7.24
CA LEU A 49 -13.07 -9.14 7.11
C LEU A 49 -13.49 -8.78 5.68
N GLU A 50 -12.78 -9.27 4.67
CA GLU A 50 -13.09 -9.02 3.27
C GLU A 50 -14.43 -9.61 2.83
N ILE A 51 -14.74 -10.84 3.24
CA ILE A 51 -16.04 -11.45 2.98
C ILE A 51 -17.15 -10.59 3.62
N PHE A 52 -16.97 -10.17 4.86
CA PHE A 52 -17.94 -9.31 5.54
C PHE A 52 -18.13 -7.97 4.81
N LEU A 53 -17.05 -7.29 4.45
CA LEU A 53 -17.10 -6.02 3.71
C LEU A 53 -17.68 -6.22 2.30
N GLY A 54 -17.31 -7.29 1.61
CA GLY A 54 -17.85 -7.64 0.30
C GLY A 54 -19.36 -7.86 0.33
N LEU A 55 -19.86 -8.59 1.31
CA LEU A 55 -21.31 -8.78 1.52
C LEU A 55 -22.01 -7.48 1.92
N LEU A 56 -21.40 -6.68 2.79
CA LEU A 56 -21.95 -5.40 3.23
C LEU A 56 -22.07 -4.44 2.04
N PHE A 57 -20.98 -4.16 1.35
CA PHE A 57 -20.98 -3.21 0.23
C PHE A 57 -21.69 -3.77 -1.00
N GLY A 58 -21.33 -4.99 -1.45
CA GLY A 58 -21.93 -5.63 -2.60
C GLY A 58 -23.43 -5.85 -2.42
N GLY A 59 -23.83 -6.41 -1.29
CA GLY A 59 -25.24 -6.67 -0.97
C GLY A 59 -26.07 -5.39 -0.90
N THR A 60 -25.57 -4.36 -0.19
CA THR A 60 -26.27 -3.05 -0.10
C THR A 60 -26.35 -2.35 -1.45
N MET A 61 -25.30 -2.38 -2.28
CA MET A 61 -25.30 -1.77 -3.61
C MET A 61 -26.24 -2.50 -4.57
N ILE A 62 -26.31 -3.82 -4.54
CA ILE A 62 -27.27 -4.60 -5.32
C ILE A 62 -28.71 -4.30 -4.86
N TYR A 63 -28.95 -4.22 -3.55
CA TYR A 63 -30.27 -3.88 -3.00
C TYR A 63 -30.72 -2.47 -3.38
N THR A 64 -29.79 -1.50 -3.40
CA THR A 64 -30.05 -0.10 -3.70
C THR A 64 -29.79 0.28 -5.16
N ARG A 65 -29.61 -0.68 -6.06
CA ARG A 65 -29.17 -0.51 -7.45
C ARG A 65 -29.93 0.55 -8.27
N LYS A 66 -31.21 0.81 -7.94
CA LYS A 66 -32.05 1.83 -8.61
C LYS A 66 -31.82 3.26 -8.07
N GLN A 67 -31.05 3.43 -7.00
CA GLN A 67 -30.71 4.76 -6.49
C GLN A 67 -29.60 5.38 -7.33
N ILE A 68 -29.68 6.68 -7.54
CA ILE A 68 -28.74 7.43 -8.39
C ILE A 68 -27.30 7.27 -7.87
N LEU A 69 -27.08 7.44 -6.56
CA LEU A 69 -25.76 7.33 -5.95
C LEU A 69 -25.14 5.95 -6.18
N THR A 70 -25.91 4.89 -5.97
CA THR A 70 -25.46 3.51 -6.19
C THR A 70 -25.18 3.23 -7.67
N SER A 71 -26.00 3.78 -8.57
CA SER A 71 -25.77 3.63 -10.01
C SER A 71 -24.48 4.31 -10.45
N ILE A 72 -24.22 5.52 -9.97
CA ILE A 72 -22.98 6.26 -10.25
C ILE A 72 -21.77 5.51 -9.65
N ALA A 73 -21.84 5.14 -8.37
CA ALA A 73 -20.76 4.41 -7.73
C ALA A 73 -20.47 3.05 -8.41
N GLY A 74 -21.54 2.35 -8.85
CA GLY A 74 -21.40 1.12 -9.61
C GLY A 74 -20.74 1.30 -10.96
N LEU A 75 -21.07 2.37 -11.69
CA LEU A 75 -20.44 2.66 -12.98
C LEU A 75 -18.95 2.99 -12.83
N PHE A 76 -18.60 3.77 -11.82
CA PHE A 76 -17.21 4.22 -11.62
C PHE A 76 -16.38 3.28 -10.73
N GLY A 77 -16.98 2.29 -10.06
CA GLY A 77 -16.27 1.36 -9.18
C GLY A 77 -15.09 0.67 -9.86
N LEU A 78 -15.25 0.19 -11.09
CA LEU A 78 -14.17 -0.41 -11.87
C LEU A 78 -13.06 0.58 -12.21
N LEU A 79 -13.40 1.85 -12.47
CA LEU A 79 -12.39 2.88 -12.74
C LEU A 79 -11.54 3.16 -11.51
N PHE A 80 -12.16 3.26 -10.33
CA PHE A 80 -11.44 3.48 -9.06
C PHE A 80 -10.68 2.24 -8.59
N TYR A 81 -11.08 1.05 -9.01
CA TYR A 81 -10.36 -0.18 -8.72
C TYR A 81 -9.04 -0.28 -9.51
N LEU A 82 -8.96 0.30 -10.70
CA LEU A 82 -7.75 0.25 -11.55
C LEU A 82 -6.48 0.77 -10.86
N PRO A 83 -6.45 1.97 -10.23
CA PRO A 83 -5.30 2.43 -9.47
C PRO A 83 -4.91 1.48 -8.34
N VAL A 84 -5.89 0.89 -7.64
CA VAL A 84 -5.63 -0.09 -6.57
C VAL A 84 -4.91 -1.32 -7.13
N VAL A 85 -5.35 -1.84 -8.28
CA VAL A 85 -4.68 -2.96 -8.95
C VAL A 85 -3.24 -2.62 -9.31
N VAL A 86 -3.01 -1.47 -9.96
CA VAL A 86 -1.66 -1.07 -10.41
C VAL A 86 -0.71 -0.88 -9.24
N LEU A 87 -1.17 -0.27 -8.14
CA LEU A 87 -0.32 0.11 -7.02
C LEU A 87 -0.06 -1.04 -6.03
N TYR A 88 -1.02 -1.96 -5.89
CA TYR A 88 -0.90 -3.11 -4.98
C TYR A 88 -0.59 -4.43 -5.69
N TYR A 89 -0.34 -4.42 -6.98
CA TYR A 89 -0.09 -5.66 -7.71
C TYR A 89 1.18 -6.35 -7.20
N SER A 90 0.96 -7.40 -6.43
CA SER A 90 1.97 -8.37 -6.00
C SER A 90 1.29 -9.69 -5.71
N THR A 91 2.04 -10.78 -5.73
CA THR A 91 1.49 -12.11 -5.40
C THR A 91 0.92 -12.18 -3.99
N GLU A 92 1.52 -11.46 -3.04
CA GLU A 92 1.07 -11.39 -1.64
C GLU A 92 -0.26 -10.64 -1.50
N ASN A 93 -0.50 -9.65 -2.35
CA ASN A 93 -1.68 -8.80 -2.29
C ASN A 93 -2.87 -9.31 -3.13
N LEU A 94 -2.74 -10.43 -3.83
CA LEU A 94 -3.85 -11.00 -4.61
C LEU A 94 -5.08 -11.29 -3.74
N ILE A 95 -4.88 -11.67 -2.47
CA ILE A 95 -5.96 -11.88 -1.51
C ILE A 95 -6.79 -10.60 -1.33
N LEU A 96 -6.15 -9.44 -1.28
CA LEU A 96 -6.83 -8.14 -1.20
C LEU A 96 -7.53 -7.78 -2.53
N LEU A 97 -6.85 -7.99 -3.65
CA LEU A 97 -7.31 -7.49 -4.95
C LEU A 97 -8.50 -8.28 -5.51
N ILE A 98 -8.49 -9.62 -5.39
CA ILE A 98 -9.52 -10.46 -6.01
C ILE A 98 -10.94 -10.16 -5.49
N PRO A 99 -11.20 -10.13 -4.17
CA PRO A 99 -12.54 -9.84 -3.65
C PRO A 99 -13.03 -8.44 -4.02
N LEU A 100 -12.16 -7.44 -3.94
CA LEU A 100 -12.48 -6.07 -4.34
C LEU A 100 -12.85 -5.98 -5.83
N GLY A 101 -12.11 -6.71 -6.68
CA GLY A 101 -12.40 -6.82 -8.11
C GLY A 101 -13.75 -7.48 -8.38
N ILE A 102 -14.03 -8.60 -7.72
CA ILE A 102 -15.31 -9.31 -7.85
C ILE A 102 -16.48 -8.39 -7.48
N VAL A 103 -16.40 -7.70 -6.34
CA VAL A 103 -17.44 -6.76 -5.90
C VAL A 103 -17.62 -5.64 -6.94
N SER A 104 -16.51 -5.04 -7.42
CA SER A 104 -16.54 -3.97 -8.42
C SER A 104 -17.23 -4.41 -9.72
N VAL A 105 -16.91 -5.61 -10.21
CA VAL A 105 -17.52 -6.20 -11.41
C VAL A 105 -19.00 -6.47 -11.20
N LEU A 106 -19.37 -7.12 -10.09
CA LEU A 106 -20.76 -7.44 -9.79
C LEU A 106 -21.61 -6.16 -9.68
N VAL A 107 -21.11 -5.16 -8.95
CA VAL A 107 -21.83 -3.90 -8.77
C VAL A 107 -22.00 -3.14 -10.09
N PHE A 108 -20.98 -3.16 -10.96
CA PHE A 108 -21.08 -2.57 -12.31
C PHE A 108 -22.20 -3.21 -13.13
N PHE A 109 -22.22 -4.53 -13.20
CA PHE A 109 -23.25 -5.25 -13.98
C PHE A 109 -24.65 -5.11 -13.38
N PHE A 110 -24.79 -5.14 -12.06
CA PHE A 110 -26.07 -5.00 -11.37
C PHE A 110 -26.49 -3.55 -11.14
N SER A 111 -25.69 -2.55 -11.51
CA SER A 111 -26.06 -1.13 -11.40
C SER A 111 -27.34 -0.83 -12.16
N GLY A 112 -28.11 0.16 -11.71
CA GLY A 112 -29.36 0.60 -12.37
C GLY A 112 -29.16 1.41 -13.64
N ALA A 113 -27.93 1.56 -14.13
CA ALA A 113 -27.61 2.30 -15.34
C ALA A 113 -28.14 1.58 -16.60
N GLY A 114 -28.43 2.34 -17.64
CA GLY A 114 -28.88 1.81 -18.92
C GLY A 114 -27.84 0.92 -19.59
N GLU A 115 -28.28 -0.13 -20.28
CA GLU A 115 -27.40 -1.11 -20.91
C GLU A 115 -26.41 -0.49 -21.91
N GLY A 116 -26.85 0.51 -22.69
CA GLY A 116 -25.96 1.22 -23.61
C GLY A 116 -24.79 1.91 -22.92
N ILE A 117 -25.02 2.55 -21.76
CA ILE A 117 -23.98 3.20 -20.96
C ILE A 117 -23.01 2.15 -20.40
N LYS A 118 -23.54 1.04 -19.88
CA LYS A 118 -22.72 -0.06 -19.38
C LYS A 118 -21.83 -0.66 -20.47
N THR A 119 -22.36 -0.85 -21.66
CA THR A 119 -21.62 -1.40 -22.80
C THR A 119 -20.47 -0.46 -23.19
N ILE A 120 -20.75 0.84 -23.34
CA ILE A 120 -19.72 1.83 -23.70
C ILE A 120 -18.63 1.88 -22.62
N LEU A 121 -19.01 2.10 -21.34
CA LEU A 121 -18.08 2.19 -20.24
C LEU A 121 -17.33 0.89 -20.01
N GLY A 122 -18.00 -0.26 -20.11
CA GLY A 122 -17.37 -1.57 -19.99
C GLY A 122 -16.30 -1.80 -21.05
N THR A 123 -16.56 -1.40 -22.29
CA THR A 123 -15.56 -1.48 -23.37
C THR A 123 -14.36 -0.56 -23.09
N ILE A 124 -14.61 0.67 -22.62
CA ILE A 124 -13.54 1.61 -22.27
C ILE A 124 -12.70 1.04 -21.11
N TYR A 125 -13.34 0.51 -20.06
CA TYR A 125 -12.62 -0.06 -18.92
C TYR A 125 -11.83 -1.30 -19.33
N LEU A 126 -12.39 -2.19 -20.12
CA LEU A 126 -11.67 -3.35 -20.65
C LEU A 126 -10.41 -2.93 -21.40
N LEU A 127 -10.52 -1.93 -22.27
CA LEU A 127 -9.39 -1.38 -23.00
C LEU A 127 -8.32 -0.78 -22.07
N LEU A 128 -8.75 0.00 -21.07
CA LEU A 128 -7.85 0.57 -20.06
C LEU A 128 -7.10 -0.52 -19.28
N TYR A 129 -7.81 -1.58 -18.83
CA TYR A 129 -7.18 -2.68 -18.11
C TYR A 129 -6.17 -3.42 -18.99
N ILE A 130 -6.48 -3.68 -20.26
CA ILE A 130 -5.54 -4.30 -21.22
C ILE A 130 -4.30 -3.42 -21.37
N ILE A 131 -4.47 -2.12 -21.59
CA ILE A 131 -3.34 -1.18 -21.73
C ILE A 131 -2.51 -1.16 -20.45
N CYS A 132 -3.13 -1.08 -19.27
CA CYS A 132 -2.40 -1.09 -17.99
C CYS A 132 -1.61 -2.38 -17.78
N ILE A 133 -2.20 -3.54 -18.11
CA ILE A 133 -1.51 -4.83 -18.02
C ILE A 133 -0.31 -4.87 -18.98
N LEU A 134 -0.49 -4.43 -20.21
CA LEU A 134 0.61 -4.38 -21.20
C LEU A 134 1.74 -3.45 -20.75
N LEU A 135 1.40 -2.25 -20.25
CA LEU A 135 2.40 -1.31 -19.73
C LEU A 135 3.11 -1.86 -18.49
N TYR A 136 2.41 -2.57 -17.63
CA TYR A 136 2.99 -3.23 -16.47
C TYR A 136 3.99 -4.32 -16.87
N TYR A 137 3.63 -5.19 -17.83
CA TYR A 137 4.54 -6.20 -18.35
C TYR A 137 5.75 -5.57 -19.06
N LEU A 138 5.53 -4.49 -19.80
CA LEU A 138 6.61 -3.74 -20.43
C LEU A 138 7.57 -3.15 -19.37
N TYR A 139 7.02 -2.56 -18.31
CA TYR A 139 7.79 -2.04 -17.20
C TYR A 139 8.63 -3.12 -16.51
N ILE A 140 8.04 -4.26 -16.18
CA ILE A 140 8.77 -5.39 -15.59
C ILE A 140 9.85 -5.89 -16.54
N SER A 141 9.56 -6.04 -17.83
CA SER A 141 10.52 -6.53 -18.82
C SER A 141 11.74 -5.62 -18.97
N ILE A 142 11.55 -4.31 -18.82
CA ILE A 142 12.63 -3.32 -19.02
C ILE A 142 13.38 -3.04 -17.70
N PHE A 143 12.65 -2.90 -16.58
CA PHE A 143 13.20 -2.34 -15.35
C PHE A 143 13.32 -3.35 -14.18
N ALA A 144 12.45 -4.34 -14.11
CA ALA A 144 12.53 -5.38 -13.12
C ALA A 144 13.29 -6.57 -13.71
N GLY A 145 14.62 -6.54 -13.67
CA GLY A 145 15.41 -7.76 -13.87
C GLY A 145 14.95 -8.86 -12.90
N ASN A 146 15.31 -10.11 -13.15
CA ASN A 146 15.04 -11.25 -12.25
C ASN A 146 15.91 -11.15 -10.97
N THR A 147 15.81 -10.00 -10.28
CA THR A 147 16.55 -9.75 -9.05
C THR A 147 15.74 -10.25 -7.87
N ILE A 148 16.29 -11.22 -7.14
CA ILE A 148 15.73 -11.68 -5.87
C ILE A 148 16.46 -10.93 -4.76
N GLU A 149 15.71 -10.08 -4.04
CA GLU A 149 16.22 -9.39 -2.85
C GLU A 149 15.91 -10.23 -1.62
N THR A 150 16.93 -10.59 -0.87
CA THR A 150 16.80 -11.33 0.39
C THR A 150 17.36 -10.49 1.52
N VAL A 151 16.57 -10.23 2.56
CA VAL A 151 17.06 -9.60 3.79
C VAL A 151 17.82 -10.63 4.58
N THR A 152 19.14 -10.42 4.75
CA THR A 152 20.02 -11.33 5.49
C THR A 152 20.25 -10.88 6.93
N TYR A 153 20.14 -9.59 7.19
CA TYR A 153 20.31 -9.01 8.53
C TYR A 153 19.43 -7.76 8.67
N GLU A 154 18.87 -7.58 9.85
CA GLU A 154 18.10 -6.40 10.23
C GLU A 154 18.50 -5.94 11.61
N SER A 155 18.69 -4.63 11.80
CA SER A 155 18.97 -4.03 13.11
C SER A 155 18.35 -2.64 13.22
N VAL A 156 18.04 -2.24 14.44
CA VAL A 156 17.49 -0.92 14.75
C VAL A 156 18.54 -0.13 15.53
N SER A 157 18.64 1.15 15.24
CA SER A 157 19.56 2.06 15.93
C SER A 157 19.21 2.19 17.43
N PRO A 158 20.19 2.52 18.30
CA PRO A 158 19.96 2.66 19.74
C PRO A 158 18.90 3.71 20.08
N SER A 159 18.79 4.78 19.29
CA SER A 159 17.74 5.80 19.43
C SER A 159 16.38 5.33 18.92
N GLN A 160 16.29 4.16 18.30
CA GLN A 160 15.11 3.63 17.61
C GLN A 160 14.57 4.54 16.48
N THR A 161 15.43 5.44 15.95
CA THR A 161 15.04 6.38 14.90
C THR A 161 15.28 5.81 13.51
N TYR A 162 16.26 4.91 13.38
CA TYR A 162 16.65 4.32 12.10
C TYR A 162 16.64 2.80 12.17
N ARG A 163 16.39 2.19 11.01
CA ARG A 163 16.46 0.74 10.79
C ARG A 163 17.44 0.47 9.66
N CYS A 164 18.25 -0.55 9.83
CA CYS A 164 19.26 -0.97 8.86
C CYS A 164 18.93 -2.37 8.36
N TYR A 165 19.01 -2.57 7.06
CA TYR A 165 18.86 -3.87 6.40
C TYR A 165 20.10 -4.20 5.59
N VAL A 166 20.57 -5.43 5.68
CA VAL A 166 21.52 -6.01 4.75
C VAL A 166 20.73 -6.82 3.73
N LEU A 167 20.80 -6.41 2.48
CA LEU A 167 20.10 -7.00 1.36
C LEU A 167 21.06 -7.73 0.46
N ASP A 168 20.88 -9.03 0.30
CA ASP A 168 21.52 -9.79 -0.78
C ASP A 168 20.62 -9.79 -2.00
N ILE A 169 21.12 -9.21 -3.08
CA ILE A 169 20.45 -9.14 -4.36
C ILE A 169 21.12 -10.15 -5.28
N THR A 170 20.39 -11.19 -5.62
CA THR A 170 20.85 -12.19 -6.56
C THR A 170 20.38 -11.81 -7.95
N ASP A 171 21.31 -11.44 -8.80
CA ASP A 171 21.12 -11.28 -10.24
C ASP A 171 21.73 -12.50 -10.96
N SER A 172 21.40 -12.66 -12.23
CA SER A 172 21.84 -13.80 -13.05
C SER A 172 23.36 -13.96 -13.20
N SER A 173 24.16 -12.96 -12.77
CA SER A 173 25.63 -13.01 -12.97
C SER A 173 26.43 -13.08 -11.66
N GLU A 174 26.49 -12.04 -10.86
CA GLU A 174 27.43 -11.99 -9.71
C GLU A 174 26.77 -11.70 -8.38
N GLY A 175 25.56 -11.16 -8.41
CA GLY A 175 24.87 -10.66 -7.24
C GLY A 175 25.52 -9.44 -6.57
N THR A 176 24.80 -8.87 -5.63
CA THR A 176 25.21 -7.63 -4.96
C THR A 176 24.73 -7.67 -3.51
N THR A 177 25.59 -7.28 -2.56
CA THR A 177 25.17 -7.02 -1.18
C THR A 177 25.06 -5.52 -0.97
N LYS A 178 23.91 -5.07 -0.48
CA LYS A 178 23.62 -3.67 -0.14
C LYS A 178 23.28 -3.55 1.33
N VAL A 179 23.73 -2.47 1.97
CA VAL A 179 23.25 -2.05 3.28
C VAL A 179 22.41 -0.80 3.09
N VAL A 180 21.17 -0.88 3.53
CA VAL A 180 20.17 0.16 3.37
C VAL A 180 19.71 0.63 4.74
N ILE A 181 19.65 1.95 4.93
CA ILE A 181 19.07 2.58 6.11
C ILE A 181 17.77 3.26 5.72
N GLU A 182 16.78 3.10 6.57
CA GLU A 182 15.52 3.83 6.48
C GLU A 182 15.11 4.36 7.87
N PRO A 183 14.27 5.40 7.95
CA PRO A 183 13.68 5.81 9.20
C PRO A 183 12.89 4.66 9.83
N ASN A 184 13.06 4.42 11.12
CA ASN A 184 12.26 3.45 11.86
C ASN A 184 10.92 4.09 12.22
N THR A 185 10.00 4.04 11.28
CA THR A 185 8.66 4.60 11.41
C THR A 185 7.74 3.62 12.13
N TYR A 186 6.72 4.18 12.80
CA TYR A 186 5.74 3.35 13.47
C TYR A 186 4.79 2.74 12.43
N ASP A 187 4.80 1.43 12.37
CA ASP A 187 3.82 0.69 11.58
C ASP A 187 2.44 0.82 12.26
N ILE A 188 1.42 1.13 11.46
CA ILE A 188 0.05 1.17 11.96
C ILE A 188 -0.50 -0.26 11.88
N ASP A 189 -0.68 -0.90 13.04
CA ASP A 189 -1.15 -2.27 13.15
C ASP A 189 -2.63 -2.31 13.51
N TYR A 190 -3.44 -2.90 12.63
CA TYR A 190 -4.86 -3.17 12.84
C TYR A 190 -5.14 -4.67 13.08
N GLY A 191 -4.13 -5.43 13.49
CA GLY A 191 -4.23 -6.86 13.82
C GLY A 191 -4.23 -7.78 12.60
N SER A 192 -5.09 -7.59 11.63
CA SER A 192 -5.10 -8.38 10.38
C SER A 192 -4.32 -7.73 9.24
N ILE A 193 -4.17 -6.41 9.28
CA ILE A 193 -3.49 -5.60 8.29
C ILE A 193 -2.51 -4.68 8.99
N LYS A 194 -1.31 -4.56 8.45
CA LYS A 194 -0.28 -3.64 8.89
C LYS A 194 0.06 -2.69 7.77
N PHE A 195 0.00 -1.39 8.04
CA PHE A 195 0.47 -0.35 7.13
C PHE A 195 1.91 -0.02 7.52
N VAL A 196 2.85 -0.38 6.65
CA VAL A 196 4.27 -0.08 6.81
C VAL A 196 4.57 1.17 6.00
N GLU A 197 5.02 2.24 6.66
CA GLU A 197 5.35 3.47 5.96
C GLU A 197 6.51 3.24 4.99
N LYS A 198 6.37 3.75 3.75
CA LYS A 198 7.44 3.75 2.75
C LYS A 198 8.48 4.78 3.16
N GLY A 199 9.47 4.34 3.93
CA GLY A 199 10.58 5.19 4.35
C GLY A 199 11.50 5.55 3.17
N TYR A 200 12.18 6.69 3.30
CA TYR A 200 13.28 7.03 2.41
C TYR A 200 14.44 6.08 2.64
N LYS A 201 14.76 5.26 1.62
CA LYS A 201 15.83 4.27 1.68
C LYS A 201 17.14 4.90 1.22
N ARG A 202 18.15 4.92 2.09
CA ARG A 202 19.51 5.35 1.75
C ARG A 202 20.44 4.15 1.69
N ILE A 203 21.07 3.93 0.55
CA ILE A 203 22.10 2.91 0.38
C ILE A 203 23.41 3.48 0.94
N VAL A 204 23.91 2.89 2.01
CA VAL A 204 25.15 3.33 2.69
C VAL A 204 26.36 2.43 2.36
N TYR A 205 26.08 1.25 1.83
CA TYR A 205 27.10 0.31 1.39
C TYR A 205 26.60 -0.50 0.19
N ASN A 206 27.46 -0.74 -0.79
CA ASN A 206 27.10 -1.47 -2.00
C ASN A 206 28.34 -2.16 -2.59
N VAL A 207 28.32 -3.49 -2.63
CA VAL A 207 29.42 -4.30 -3.17
C VAL A 207 28.87 -5.35 -4.13
N ARG A 208 29.52 -5.49 -5.27
CA ARG A 208 29.20 -6.52 -6.28
C ARG A 208 29.72 -7.88 -5.84
N LYS A 209 29.11 -8.45 -4.82
CA LYS A 209 29.38 -9.78 -4.30
C LYS A 209 28.21 -10.21 -3.43
N ASN A 210 27.75 -11.45 -3.61
CA ASN A 210 26.67 -12.02 -2.80
C ASN A 210 27.21 -12.65 -1.52
N LYS A 211 26.30 -12.83 -0.57
CA LYS A 211 26.51 -13.61 0.66
C LYS A 211 27.70 -13.15 1.50
N LEU A 212 27.91 -11.85 1.54
CA LEU A 212 28.83 -11.26 2.50
C LEU A 212 28.15 -11.26 3.88
N ASN A 213 28.82 -11.88 4.86
CA ASN A 213 28.34 -11.87 6.23
C ASN A 213 28.67 -10.50 6.87
N ILE A 214 27.98 -9.48 6.44
CA ILE A 214 28.12 -8.09 6.92
C ILE A 214 27.25 -7.94 8.15
N ILE A 215 27.86 -7.58 9.27
CA ILE A 215 27.15 -7.25 10.51
C ILE A 215 27.38 -5.77 10.78
N PRO A 216 26.40 -4.90 10.46
CA PRO A 216 26.50 -3.48 10.78
C PRO A 216 26.42 -3.25 12.28
N GLU A 217 27.29 -2.40 12.81
CA GLU A 217 27.34 -2.06 14.23
C GLU A 217 26.83 -0.65 14.46
N TRP A 218 25.88 -0.50 15.38
CA TRP A 218 25.34 0.79 15.79
C TRP A 218 26.06 1.29 17.04
N THR A 219 26.45 2.57 17.01
CA THR A 219 26.94 3.32 18.17
C THR A 219 26.20 4.65 18.27
N THR A 220 26.21 5.28 19.43
CA THR A 220 25.59 6.59 19.62
C THR A 220 26.63 7.57 20.13
N ASP A 221 26.69 8.74 19.51
CA ASP A 221 27.50 9.86 19.94
C ASP A 221 26.60 11.04 20.34
N SER A 222 27.08 11.88 21.24
CA SER A 222 26.36 13.07 21.72
C SER A 222 26.18 14.14 20.63
N GLU A 223 27.15 14.26 19.71
CA GLU A 223 27.15 15.28 18.65
C GLU A 223 26.57 14.76 17.34
N ASP A 224 26.93 13.52 16.95
CA ASP A 224 26.57 12.91 15.68
C ASP A 224 25.28 12.09 15.74
N GLY A 225 24.76 11.79 16.94
CA GLY A 225 23.60 10.94 17.15
C GLY A 225 23.92 9.46 16.87
N ASP A 226 23.03 8.74 16.17
CA ASP A 226 23.25 7.35 15.80
C ASP A 226 24.26 7.25 14.65
N ILE A 227 25.25 6.40 14.83
CA ILE A 227 26.33 6.13 13.88
C ILE A 227 26.29 4.66 13.49
N LEU A 228 26.31 4.36 12.19
CA LEU A 228 26.46 3.00 11.68
C LEU A 228 27.85 2.80 11.13
N THR A 229 28.53 1.75 11.62
CA THR A 229 29.83 1.27 11.16
C THR A 229 29.69 -0.07 10.45
N ILE A 230 30.44 -0.25 9.36
CA ILE A 230 30.56 -1.48 8.61
C ILE A 230 32.05 -1.73 8.38
N ASP A 231 32.54 -2.88 8.79
CA ASP A 231 33.96 -3.27 8.70
C ASP A 231 34.89 -2.23 9.35
N GLY A 232 34.46 -1.60 10.46
CA GLY A 232 35.21 -0.58 11.18
C GLY A 232 35.18 0.82 10.56
N GLU A 233 34.52 0.99 9.41
CA GLU A 233 34.36 2.28 8.77
C GLU A 233 32.99 2.88 9.04
N VAL A 234 32.93 4.18 9.38
CA VAL A 234 31.66 4.90 9.55
C VAL A 234 31.01 5.10 8.19
N ARG A 235 29.80 4.56 8.03
CA ARG A 235 29.03 4.63 6.78
C ARG A 235 27.81 5.55 6.86
N PHE A 236 27.34 5.83 8.07
CA PHE A 236 26.20 6.70 8.28
C PHE A 236 26.32 7.43 9.61
N ARG A 237 25.91 8.70 9.62
CA ARG A 237 25.74 9.53 10.82
C ARG A 237 24.38 10.21 10.73
N ALA A 238 23.62 10.17 11.81
CA ALA A 238 22.31 10.80 11.87
C ALA A 238 22.37 12.32 11.66
N SER A 239 23.44 12.97 12.16
CA SER A 239 23.68 14.42 11.97
C SER A 239 23.83 14.81 10.50
N ASP A 240 24.51 13.98 9.69
CA ASP A 240 24.70 14.26 8.26
C ASP A 240 23.42 14.01 7.46
N ALA A 241 22.65 12.98 7.78
CA ALA A 241 21.37 12.71 7.14
C ALA A 241 20.39 13.88 7.31
N VAL A 242 20.37 14.50 8.49
CA VAL A 242 19.53 15.68 8.77
C VAL A 242 19.97 16.91 7.98
N LYS A 243 21.26 17.03 7.68
CA LYS A 243 21.79 18.17 6.90
C LYS A 243 21.52 18.02 5.40
N GLU A 244 21.66 16.79 4.88
CA GLU A 244 21.58 16.52 3.46
C GLU A 244 20.14 16.47 2.94
N ASP A 245 19.19 15.99 3.76
CA ASP A 245 17.79 15.88 3.36
C ASP A 245 16.84 16.48 4.41
N PRO A 246 16.12 17.56 4.08
CA PRO A 246 15.13 18.16 4.96
C PRO A 246 14.01 17.22 5.40
N ALA A 247 13.68 16.18 4.58
CA ALA A 247 12.70 15.18 4.94
C ALA A 247 13.13 14.38 6.18
N TYR A 248 14.41 14.05 6.32
CA TYR A 248 14.95 13.43 7.54
C TYR A 248 14.77 14.30 8.79
N ARG A 249 14.81 15.60 8.64
CA ARG A 249 14.55 16.57 9.72
C ARG A 249 13.12 16.45 10.24
N TYR A 250 12.18 16.27 9.35
CA TYR A 250 10.75 16.16 9.70
C TYR A 250 10.49 14.87 10.50
N PHE A 251 10.99 13.73 10.04
CA PHE A 251 10.85 12.45 10.69
C PHE A 251 11.55 12.37 12.06
N ALA A 252 12.76 12.93 12.17
CA ALA A 252 13.50 12.97 13.43
C ALA A 252 12.81 13.88 14.48
N ALA A 253 12.14 14.96 14.05
CA ALA A 253 11.41 15.88 14.94
C ALA A 253 10.08 15.27 15.40
N GLU A 254 9.39 14.54 14.54
CA GLU A 254 8.10 13.90 14.83
C GLU A 254 8.27 12.73 15.79
N ASN A 255 9.29 11.89 15.60
CA ASN A 255 9.65 10.82 16.54
C ASN A 255 10.01 11.34 17.95
N ARG A 256 10.60 12.54 18.09
CA ARG A 256 10.82 13.14 19.40
C ARG A 256 9.51 13.58 20.08
N ARG A 257 8.52 14.05 19.34
CA ARG A 257 7.21 14.45 19.91
C ARG A 257 6.41 13.28 20.48
N TYR A 258 6.45 12.12 19.80
CA TYR A 258 5.73 10.92 20.28
C TYR A 258 6.38 10.28 21.51
N ARG A 259 7.71 10.42 21.73
CA ARG A 259 8.39 9.94 22.94
C ARG A 259 8.02 10.68 24.22
N PHE A 260 7.47 11.89 24.15
CA PHE A 260 7.02 12.65 25.33
C PHE A 260 5.55 12.44 25.66
N LEU A 261 4.82 11.64 24.88
CA LEU A 261 3.39 11.36 25.08
C LEU A 261 3.09 9.92 25.54
N HIS A 262 4.11 9.11 25.68
CA HIS A 262 4.08 7.76 26.28
C HIS A 262 5.24 7.63 27.28
#